data_8064b599eba96a85f3c309a7d25bf53b
#
_entry.id   8064b599eba96a85f3c309a7d25bf53b
#
_cell.length_a   1.000
_cell.length_b   1.000
_cell.length_c   1.000
_cell.angle_alpha   90.00
_cell.angle_beta   90.00
_cell.angle_gamma   90.00
#
_symmetry.space_group_name_H-M   'P 1'
#
loop_
_entity.id
_entity.type
_entity.pdbx_description
1 polymer ?
#
loop_
_entity_poly.entity_id
_entity_poly.type
_entity_poly.pdbx_seq_one_letter_code
_entity_poly.pdbx_strand_id
1 'polypeptide(L)'
;PADGFSIRWTGVFVPESDCTASFVMRGDDGYRLFVDGEEVFADWGNHNATTRKGSVEMKAGRKYALRLEYFDNASSAEVSFGYMTADPRAEDARIVRADAVIYCAGFDNTNEKENSDRTFALPEGQSEVIARLSALNENLIVVVNSGGGVDFSTFGDKAKAILMAWYPGQQ
;
A
#
# COMPACT_ATOMS: atom_id res chain seq x y z
N PRO A 1 -25.15 8.84 18.54
CA PRO A 1 -24.66 10.07 19.15
C PRO A 1 -23.80 10.81 18.14
N ALA A 2 -23.72 12.15 18.25
CA ALA A 2 -22.84 12.94 17.39
C ALA A 2 -21.38 12.74 17.79
N ASP A 3 -21.12 12.64 19.10
CA ASP A 3 -19.80 12.49 19.70
C ASP A 3 -19.86 11.56 20.93
N GLY A 4 -18.70 11.18 21.46
CA GLY A 4 -18.57 10.44 22.71
C GLY A 4 -19.08 8.99 22.63
N PHE A 5 -18.73 8.26 21.59
CA PHE A 5 -19.15 6.88 21.39
C PHE A 5 -17.97 5.95 21.10
N SER A 6 -18.22 4.66 21.25
CA SER A 6 -17.25 3.61 20.87
C SER A 6 -17.95 2.51 20.09
N ILE A 7 -17.22 1.90 19.18
CA ILE A 7 -17.70 0.79 18.36
C ILE A 7 -16.69 -0.35 18.41
N ARG A 8 -17.20 -1.57 18.47
CA ARG A 8 -16.42 -2.79 18.28
C ARG A 8 -17.02 -3.63 17.17
N TRP A 9 -16.22 -3.96 16.18
CA TRP A 9 -16.57 -4.95 15.17
C TRP A 9 -15.79 -6.23 15.44
N THR A 10 -16.47 -7.36 15.28
CA THR A 10 -15.87 -8.68 15.37
C THR A 10 -16.24 -9.49 14.14
N GLY A 11 -15.30 -10.28 13.67
CA GLY A 11 -15.51 -11.10 12.48
C GLY A 11 -14.48 -12.23 12.40
N VAL A 12 -14.57 -12.99 11.33
CA VAL A 12 -13.62 -14.06 11.02
C VAL A 12 -13.08 -13.83 9.62
N PHE A 13 -11.77 -13.86 9.48
CA PHE A 13 -11.07 -13.85 8.21
C PHE A 13 -10.55 -15.26 7.89
N VAL A 14 -10.76 -15.72 6.67
CA VAL A 14 -10.29 -17.02 6.20
C VAL A 14 -9.58 -16.80 4.86
N PRO A 15 -8.23 -16.85 4.81
CA PRO A 15 -7.51 -16.69 3.56
C PRO A 15 -7.66 -17.94 2.67
N GLU A 16 -7.76 -17.72 1.36
CA GLU A 16 -7.85 -18.81 0.37
C GLU A 16 -6.49 -19.47 0.10
N SER A 17 -5.40 -18.75 0.30
CA SER A 17 -4.02 -19.23 0.17
C SER A 17 -3.17 -18.78 1.36
N ASP A 18 -2.00 -19.43 1.56
CA ASP A 18 -0.98 -18.89 2.46
C ASP A 18 -0.58 -17.50 1.99
N CYS A 19 -0.69 -16.50 2.86
CA CYS A 19 -0.46 -15.12 2.47
C CYS A 19 0.03 -14.25 3.63
N THR A 20 0.60 -13.13 3.30
CA THR A 20 0.74 -11.99 4.22
C THR A 20 -0.51 -11.12 4.07
N ALA A 21 -1.35 -11.06 5.09
CA ALA A 21 -2.48 -10.13 5.14
C ALA A 21 -2.02 -8.80 5.71
N SER A 22 -2.09 -7.75 4.90
CA SER A 22 -1.80 -6.37 5.30
C SER A 22 -3.09 -5.65 5.58
N PHE A 23 -3.20 -5.07 6.77
CA PHE A 23 -4.35 -4.31 7.23
C PHE A 23 -4.01 -2.84 7.33
N VAL A 24 -4.97 -1.99 7.02
CA VAL A 24 -4.87 -0.54 7.15
C VAL A 24 -6.13 -0.01 7.82
N MET A 25 -5.95 0.90 8.75
CA MET A 25 -7.05 1.61 9.37
C MET A 25 -6.71 3.09 9.47
N ARG A 26 -7.69 3.93 9.16
CA ARG A 26 -7.65 5.38 9.34
C ARG A 26 -8.79 5.76 10.25
N GLY A 27 -8.54 6.58 11.22
CA GLY A 27 -9.57 7.03 12.18
C GLY A 27 -9.24 8.37 12.80
N ASP A 28 -10.30 9.03 13.25
CA ASP A 28 -10.41 10.21 14.07
C ASP A 28 -11.56 9.94 15.07
N ASP A 29 -11.36 9.70 16.31
CA ASP A 29 -10.15 9.59 17.14
C ASP A 29 -9.49 8.20 17.12
N GLY A 30 -9.49 7.51 18.26
CA GLY A 30 -8.71 6.33 18.55
C GLY A 30 -9.23 5.02 17.97
N TYR A 31 -8.31 4.20 17.49
CA TYR A 31 -8.61 2.90 16.90
C TYR A 31 -7.51 1.86 17.13
N ARG A 32 -7.88 0.58 17.04
CA ARG A 32 -6.95 -0.54 17.12
C ARG A 32 -7.50 -1.80 16.49
N LEU A 33 -6.59 -2.65 16.02
CA LEU A 33 -6.88 -3.95 15.40
C LEU A 33 -6.21 -5.08 16.17
N PHE A 34 -6.97 -6.15 16.38
CA PHE A 34 -6.49 -7.42 16.92
C PHE A 34 -6.80 -8.56 15.95
N VAL A 35 -5.86 -9.51 15.85
CA VAL A 35 -6.03 -10.78 15.12
C VAL A 35 -5.72 -11.91 16.09
N ASP A 36 -6.65 -12.85 16.28
CA ASP A 36 -6.56 -13.94 17.26
C ASP A 36 -6.24 -13.46 18.69
N GLY A 37 -6.64 -12.23 19.02
CA GLY A 37 -6.39 -11.62 20.32
C GLY A 37 -5.10 -10.81 20.43
N GLU A 38 -4.15 -11.00 19.51
CA GLU A 38 -2.90 -10.22 19.44
C GLU A 38 -3.12 -8.88 18.76
N GLU A 39 -2.56 -7.82 19.33
CA GLU A 39 -2.65 -6.47 18.77
C GLU A 39 -1.75 -6.34 17.55
N VAL A 40 -2.33 -6.00 16.41
CA VAL A 40 -1.60 -5.77 15.15
C VAL A 40 -1.11 -4.34 15.06
N PHE A 41 -1.95 -3.40 15.45
CA PHE A 41 -1.62 -2.00 15.62
C PHE A 41 -2.65 -1.31 16.51
N ALA A 42 -2.22 -0.19 17.12
CA ALA A 42 -3.10 0.73 17.83
C ALA A 42 -2.68 2.18 17.60
N ASP A 43 -3.67 3.06 17.61
CA ASP A 43 -3.55 4.49 17.81
C ASP A 43 -4.69 4.91 18.75
N TRP A 44 -4.48 4.64 20.06
CA TRP A 44 -5.55 4.68 21.05
C TRP A 44 -5.42 5.95 21.89
N GLY A 45 -5.93 7.05 21.34
CA GLY A 45 -5.91 8.38 21.97
C GLY A 45 -6.80 9.35 21.22
N ASN A 46 -6.92 10.58 21.74
CA ASN A 46 -7.59 11.66 21.03
C ASN A 46 -6.61 12.29 20.03
N HIS A 47 -6.97 12.29 18.77
CA HIS A 47 -6.15 12.87 17.69
C HIS A 47 -6.99 13.12 16.44
N ASN A 48 -6.53 14.01 15.57
CA ASN A 48 -7.07 14.14 14.22
C ASN A 48 -6.82 12.86 13.42
N ALA A 49 -7.51 12.72 12.29
CA ALA A 49 -7.42 11.53 11.46
C ALA A 49 -5.98 11.10 11.14
N THR A 50 -5.59 9.92 11.61
CA THR A 50 -4.31 9.27 11.38
C THR A 50 -4.49 7.92 10.68
N THR A 51 -3.40 7.35 10.17
CA THR A 51 -3.42 6.03 9.52
C THR A 51 -2.37 5.11 10.14
N ARG A 52 -2.77 3.89 10.49
CA ARG A 52 -1.88 2.80 10.91
C ARG A 52 -2.01 1.62 9.96
N LYS A 53 -0.91 0.88 9.84
CA LYS A 53 -0.81 -0.34 9.02
C LYS A 53 -0.11 -1.41 9.84
N GLY A 54 -0.47 -2.66 9.57
CA GLY A 54 0.20 -3.82 10.12
C GLY A 54 -0.06 -5.06 9.28
N SER A 55 0.76 -6.08 9.43
CA SER A 55 0.65 -7.29 8.61
C SER A 55 0.73 -8.55 9.48
N VAL A 56 0.05 -9.60 9.04
CA VAL A 56 0.00 -10.90 9.71
C VAL A 56 0.20 -12.00 8.68
N GLU A 57 1.12 -12.93 8.97
CA GLU A 57 1.26 -14.16 8.19
C GLU A 57 0.10 -15.10 8.46
N MET A 58 -0.58 -15.51 7.40
CA MET A 58 -1.80 -16.31 7.49
C MET A 58 -1.71 -17.57 6.64
N LYS A 59 -2.36 -18.63 7.13
CA LYS A 59 -2.41 -19.95 6.49
C LYS A 59 -3.76 -20.18 5.82
N ALA A 60 -3.73 -20.76 4.62
CA ALA A 60 -4.91 -21.11 3.85
C ALA A 60 -5.93 -21.90 4.67
N GLY A 61 -7.18 -21.50 4.61
CA GLY A 61 -8.30 -22.19 5.27
C GLY A 61 -8.36 -22.06 6.79
N ARG A 62 -7.35 -21.49 7.45
CA ARG A 62 -7.39 -21.22 8.88
C ARG A 62 -8.30 -20.02 9.17
N LYS A 63 -9.12 -20.13 10.20
CA LYS A 63 -9.96 -19.04 10.70
C LYS A 63 -9.15 -18.16 11.64
N TYR A 64 -9.16 -16.87 11.38
CA TYR A 64 -8.54 -15.81 12.19
C TYR A 64 -9.63 -14.92 12.76
N ALA A 65 -9.71 -14.79 14.08
CA ALA A 65 -10.65 -13.89 14.73
C ALA A 65 -10.16 -12.44 14.60
N LEU A 66 -10.96 -11.59 13.95
CA LEU A 66 -10.70 -10.16 13.85
C LEU A 66 -11.52 -9.41 14.89
N ARG A 67 -10.89 -8.41 15.53
CA ARG A 67 -11.56 -7.45 16.40
C ARG A 67 -11.00 -6.06 16.12
N LEU A 68 -11.86 -5.18 15.62
CA LEU A 68 -11.58 -3.76 15.43
C LEU A 68 -12.30 -2.98 16.53
N GLU A 69 -11.62 -2.02 17.10
CA GLU A 69 -12.19 -1.10 18.08
C GLU A 69 -11.90 0.34 17.65
N TYR A 70 -12.89 1.18 17.84
CA TYR A 70 -12.85 2.59 17.50
C TYR A 70 -13.59 3.39 18.57
N PHE A 71 -13.12 4.58 18.87
CA PHE A 71 -13.89 5.55 19.60
C PHE A 71 -13.75 6.94 18.97
N ASP A 72 -14.79 7.71 19.09
CA ASP A 72 -14.87 9.13 18.83
C ASP A 72 -15.14 9.86 20.15
N ASN A 73 -14.36 10.89 20.44
CA ASN A 73 -14.54 11.69 21.64
C ASN A 73 -15.33 12.97 21.36
N ALA A 74 -14.92 13.74 20.36
CA ALA A 74 -15.58 15.00 19.99
C ALA A 74 -15.13 15.49 18.61
N SER A 75 -15.97 16.29 17.96
CA SER A 75 -15.71 16.99 16.70
C SER A 75 -15.94 16.12 15.47
N SER A 76 -14.91 15.80 14.71
CA SER A 76 -15.04 15.00 13.48
C SER A 76 -14.91 13.51 13.79
N ALA A 77 -15.83 12.70 13.32
CA ALA A 77 -15.77 11.25 13.41
C ALA A 77 -15.45 10.65 12.05
N GLU A 78 -14.33 9.95 11.93
CA GLU A 78 -13.93 9.25 10.71
C GLU A 78 -13.38 7.87 11.06
N VAL A 79 -13.82 6.83 10.36
CA VAL A 79 -13.21 5.52 10.45
C VAL A 79 -13.29 4.81 9.10
N SER A 80 -12.17 4.28 8.65
CA SER A 80 -12.09 3.38 7.50
C SER A 80 -11.17 2.21 7.81
N PHE A 81 -11.50 1.06 7.26
CA PHE A 81 -10.73 -0.17 7.40
C PHE A 81 -10.60 -0.85 6.05
N GLY A 82 -9.39 -1.30 5.74
CA GLY A 82 -9.11 -2.05 4.53
C GLY A 82 -8.12 -3.17 4.79
N TYR A 83 -8.11 -4.15 3.91
CA TYR A 83 -7.09 -5.18 3.91
C TYR A 83 -6.70 -5.56 2.48
N MET A 84 -5.51 -6.12 2.36
CA MET A 84 -4.98 -6.71 1.14
C MET A 84 -4.25 -8.00 1.52
N THR A 85 -4.47 -9.05 0.75
CA THR A 85 -3.70 -10.28 0.87
C THR A 85 -2.69 -10.36 -0.28
N ALA A 86 -1.42 -10.56 0.05
CA ALA A 86 -0.38 -10.84 -0.91
C ALA A 86 0.05 -12.29 -0.75
N ASP A 87 -0.14 -13.08 -1.79
CA ASP A 87 0.56 -14.35 -1.98
C ASP A 87 1.72 -14.07 -2.95
N PRO A 88 2.96 -13.90 -2.46
CA PRO A 88 4.09 -13.58 -3.32
C PRO A 88 4.30 -14.62 -4.44
N ARG A 89 3.99 -15.89 -4.17
CA ARG A 89 4.15 -16.98 -5.15
C ARG A 89 3.12 -16.91 -6.25
N ALA A 90 1.86 -16.62 -5.92
CA ALA A 90 0.80 -16.45 -6.91
C ALA A 90 1.00 -15.18 -7.73
N GLU A 91 1.46 -14.10 -7.11
CA GLU A 91 1.83 -12.86 -7.79
C GLU A 91 2.98 -13.09 -8.76
N ASP A 92 4.09 -13.69 -8.31
CA ASP A 92 5.24 -14.00 -9.14
C ASP A 92 4.86 -14.92 -10.30
N ALA A 93 4.02 -15.93 -10.07
CA ALA A 93 3.55 -16.82 -11.12
C ALA A 93 2.68 -16.10 -12.17
N ARG A 94 1.95 -15.05 -11.81
CA ARG A 94 1.20 -14.22 -12.78
C ARG A 94 2.15 -13.32 -13.56
N ILE A 95 3.12 -12.70 -12.90
CA ILE A 95 4.15 -11.87 -13.53
C ILE A 95 4.95 -12.67 -14.56
N VAL A 96 5.42 -13.86 -14.19
CA VAL A 96 6.20 -14.75 -15.08
C VAL A 96 5.41 -15.15 -16.33
N ARG A 97 4.09 -15.35 -16.22
CA ARG A 97 3.24 -15.81 -17.34
C ARG A 97 2.64 -14.67 -18.17
N ALA A 98 2.81 -13.43 -17.76
CA ALA A 98 2.30 -12.29 -18.50
C ALA A 98 3.09 -12.08 -19.80
N ASP A 99 2.42 -11.72 -20.89
CA ASP A 99 3.07 -11.35 -22.16
C ASP A 99 3.93 -10.10 -22.01
N ALA A 100 3.51 -9.18 -21.15
CA ALA A 100 4.25 -8.00 -20.73
C ALA A 100 3.83 -7.56 -19.33
N VAL A 101 4.75 -6.92 -18.62
CA VAL A 101 4.50 -6.29 -17.32
C VAL A 101 4.66 -4.78 -17.49
N ILE A 102 3.64 -4.03 -17.09
CA ILE A 102 3.70 -2.56 -17.09
C ILE A 102 3.79 -2.11 -15.63
N TYR A 103 4.87 -1.43 -15.30
CA TYR A 103 5.06 -0.82 -13.99
C TYR A 103 4.99 0.70 -14.10
N CYS A 104 4.04 1.31 -13.39
CA CYS A 104 3.93 2.76 -13.32
C CYS A 104 4.77 3.26 -12.14
N ALA A 105 5.87 3.91 -12.46
CA ALA A 105 6.78 4.57 -11.52
C ALA A 105 6.59 6.08 -11.56
N GLY A 106 7.09 6.79 -10.57
CA GLY A 106 7.14 8.25 -10.62
C GLY A 106 6.92 8.91 -9.29
N PHE A 107 6.55 10.18 -9.36
CA PHE A 107 6.48 11.08 -8.23
C PHE A 107 5.02 11.49 -7.97
N ASP A 108 4.76 11.86 -6.73
CA ASP A 108 3.48 12.39 -6.28
C ASP A 108 3.67 13.71 -5.52
N ASN A 109 2.59 14.27 -4.98
CA ASN A 109 2.61 15.53 -4.26
C ASN A 109 3.36 15.49 -2.91
N THR A 110 3.83 14.33 -2.47
CA THR A 110 4.66 14.22 -1.25
C THR A 110 6.13 14.43 -1.55
N ASN A 111 6.58 14.05 -2.74
CA ASN A 111 7.98 14.06 -3.14
C ASN A 111 8.31 14.95 -4.35
N GLU A 112 7.31 15.54 -5.03
CA GLU A 112 7.49 16.56 -6.07
C GLU A 112 6.52 17.73 -5.83
N LYS A 113 7.06 18.94 -5.59
CA LYS A 113 6.29 20.15 -5.26
C LYS A 113 6.88 21.36 -5.98
N GLU A 114 6.04 22.37 -6.24
CA GLU A 114 6.44 23.61 -6.98
C GLU A 114 7.62 24.38 -6.36
N ASN A 115 7.75 24.37 -5.04
CA ASN A 115 8.75 25.17 -4.34
C ASN A 115 9.78 24.29 -3.59
N SER A 116 10.03 23.09 -4.07
CA SER A 116 10.97 22.17 -3.41
C SER A 116 11.74 21.38 -4.45
N ASP A 117 13.06 21.50 -4.38
CA ASP A 117 13.93 20.66 -5.20
C ASP A 117 13.85 19.19 -4.76
N ARG A 118 13.92 18.30 -5.71
CA ARG A 118 14.06 16.86 -5.48
C ARG A 118 15.28 16.30 -6.23
N THR A 119 15.71 15.14 -5.83
CA THR A 119 16.70 14.37 -6.62
C THR A 119 16.09 13.85 -7.91
N PHE A 120 16.91 13.52 -8.89
CA PHE A 120 16.44 12.86 -10.11
C PHE A 120 16.15 11.36 -9.91
N ALA A 121 16.57 10.77 -8.80
CA ALA A 121 16.29 9.38 -8.49
C ALA A 121 14.79 9.15 -8.25
N LEU A 122 14.30 7.97 -8.65
CA LEU A 122 12.93 7.55 -8.29
C LEU A 122 12.74 7.54 -6.77
N PRO A 123 11.52 7.76 -6.28
CA PRO A 123 11.19 7.55 -4.87
C PRO A 123 11.65 6.17 -4.36
N GLU A 124 11.96 6.14 -3.07
CA GLU A 124 12.46 4.95 -2.38
C GLU A 124 11.60 3.70 -2.66
N GLY A 125 12.25 2.57 -2.91
CA GLY A 125 11.63 1.28 -3.18
C GLY A 125 11.23 1.04 -4.64
N GLN A 126 11.10 2.08 -5.47
CA GLN A 126 10.62 1.90 -6.85
C GLN A 126 11.67 1.21 -7.75
N SER A 127 12.95 1.55 -7.59
CA SER A 127 14.04 0.90 -8.33
C SER A 127 14.19 -0.58 -7.97
N GLU A 128 13.97 -0.94 -6.71
CA GLU A 128 13.97 -2.32 -6.22
C GLU A 128 12.81 -3.13 -6.80
N VAL A 129 11.62 -2.53 -6.88
CA VAL A 129 10.46 -3.16 -7.55
C VAL A 129 10.76 -3.41 -9.02
N ILE A 130 11.33 -2.44 -9.74
CA ILE A 130 11.72 -2.60 -11.14
C ILE A 130 12.73 -3.75 -11.29
N ALA A 131 13.74 -3.82 -10.43
CA ALA A 131 14.72 -4.89 -10.44
C ALA A 131 14.10 -6.27 -10.20
N ARG A 132 13.16 -6.38 -9.25
CA ARG A 132 12.41 -7.63 -9.01
C ARG A 132 11.56 -8.02 -10.22
N LEU A 133 10.81 -7.09 -10.78
CA LEU A 133 9.93 -7.36 -11.92
C LEU A 133 10.73 -7.79 -13.16
N SER A 134 11.85 -7.14 -13.44
CA SER A 134 12.73 -7.50 -14.56
C SER A 134 13.34 -8.89 -14.43
N ALA A 135 13.60 -9.34 -13.20
CA ALA A 135 14.08 -10.69 -12.94
C ALA A 135 12.99 -11.77 -13.16
N LEU A 136 11.73 -11.41 -13.08
CA LEU A 136 10.58 -12.30 -13.26
C LEU A 136 10.05 -12.31 -14.70
N ASN A 137 10.16 -11.18 -15.41
CA ASN A 137 9.64 -11.04 -16.78
C ASN A 137 10.50 -10.08 -17.61
N GLU A 138 11.08 -10.58 -18.69
CA GLU A 138 11.95 -9.80 -19.60
C GLU A 138 11.21 -8.70 -20.38
N ASN A 139 9.89 -8.79 -20.50
CA ASN A 139 9.05 -7.82 -21.19
C ASN A 139 8.50 -6.74 -20.23
N LEU A 140 9.36 -6.28 -19.32
CA LEU A 140 9.01 -5.18 -18.42
C LEU A 140 9.02 -3.84 -19.16
N ILE A 141 7.92 -3.12 -19.06
CA ILE A 141 7.75 -1.74 -19.54
C ILE A 141 7.58 -0.84 -18.31
N VAL A 142 8.41 0.19 -18.21
CA VAL A 142 8.29 1.17 -17.12
C VAL A 142 7.68 2.45 -17.67
N VAL A 143 6.56 2.87 -17.09
CA VAL A 143 5.91 4.14 -17.39
C VAL A 143 6.23 5.10 -16.25
N VAL A 144 6.91 6.20 -16.56
CA VAL A 144 7.37 7.17 -15.56
C VAL A 144 6.52 8.42 -15.59
N ASN A 145 5.87 8.73 -14.46
CA ASN A 145 5.16 10.00 -14.26
C ASN A 145 6.05 10.95 -13.45
N SER A 146 6.37 12.11 -14.04
CA SER A 146 7.24 13.10 -13.41
C SER A 146 7.07 14.46 -14.08
N GLY A 147 7.13 15.53 -13.31
CA GLY A 147 7.14 16.91 -13.84
C GLY A 147 8.52 17.36 -14.33
N GLY A 148 9.58 16.61 -14.04
CA GLY A 148 10.96 16.95 -14.39
C GLY A 148 11.79 15.76 -14.83
N GLY A 149 13.11 15.94 -14.93
CA GLY A 149 14.05 14.89 -15.28
C GLY A 149 14.08 13.75 -14.27
N VAL A 150 14.38 12.55 -14.73
CA VAL A 150 14.54 11.33 -13.92
C VAL A 150 15.86 10.66 -14.27
N ASP A 151 16.57 10.18 -13.26
CA ASP A 151 17.80 9.40 -13.44
C ASP A 151 17.45 7.94 -13.72
N PHE A 152 17.72 7.48 -14.93
CA PHE A 152 17.50 6.09 -15.34
C PHE A 152 18.68 5.16 -15.04
N SER A 153 19.78 5.66 -14.48
CA SER A 153 21.02 4.86 -14.29
C SER A 153 20.81 3.62 -13.40
N THR A 154 19.85 3.65 -12.49
CA THR A 154 19.57 2.56 -11.55
C THR A 154 18.63 1.46 -12.10
N PHE A 155 17.90 1.76 -13.19
CA PHE A 155 16.88 0.82 -13.70
C PHE A 155 16.72 0.79 -15.23
N GLY A 156 17.41 1.68 -15.95
CA GLY A 156 17.24 1.81 -17.40
C GLY A 156 17.62 0.57 -18.19
N ASP A 157 18.59 -0.18 -17.69
CA ASP A 157 19.06 -1.46 -18.26
C ASP A 157 18.15 -2.66 -17.92
N LYS A 158 17.20 -2.49 -16.99
CA LYS A 158 16.30 -3.54 -16.50
C LYS A 158 14.96 -3.57 -17.22
N ALA A 159 14.59 -2.48 -17.87
CA ALA A 159 13.34 -2.37 -18.59
C ALA A 159 13.52 -2.61 -20.09
N LYS A 160 12.62 -3.36 -20.71
CA LYS A 160 12.57 -3.54 -22.16
C LYS A 160 12.24 -2.24 -22.90
N ALA A 161 11.38 -1.41 -22.26
CA ALA A 161 11.04 -0.09 -22.72
C ALA A 161 10.75 0.84 -21.54
N ILE A 162 11.04 2.12 -21.72
CA ILE A 162 10.67 3.18 -20.77
C ILE A 162 9.87 4.22 -21.52
N LEU A 163 8.70 4.54 -20.99
CA LEU A 163 7.85 5.62 -21.46
C LEU A 163 7.87 6.75 -20.43
N MET A 164 8.37 7.91 -20.81
CA MET A 164 8.25 9.12 -20.00
C MET A 164 6.87 9.73 -20.29
N ALA A 165 5.93 9.56 -19.36
CA ALA A 165 4.55 10.00 -19.54
C ALA A 165 4.32 11.45 -19.09
N TRP A 166 5.27 12.03 -18.34
CA TRP A 166 5.13 13.33 -17.68
C TRP A 166 3.93 13.31 -16.73
N TYR A 167 3.23 14.42 -16.56
CA TYR A 167 1.93 14.50 -15.92
C TYR A 167 0.86 14.68 -16.99
N PRO A 168 0.27 13.57 -17.50
CA PRO A 168 -0.77 13.66 -18.52
C PRO A 168 -1.97 14.40 -17.93
N GLY A 169 -2.36 15.50 -18.58
CA GLY A 169 -3.54 16.27 -18.24
C GLY A 169 -4.82 15.56 -18.67
N GLN A 170 -5.96 16.14 -18.30
CA GLN A 170 -7.26 15.76 -18.86
C GLN A 170 -7.36 16.20 -20.32
N GLN A 171 -7.37 15.25 -21.21
CA GLN A 171 -7.77 15.43 -22.61
C GLN A 171 -8.60 14.24 -23.04
#